data_709e7d4f3ca913c720708eb87890ab3f
#
_entry.id   709e7d4f3ca913c720708eb87890ab3f
#
_cell.length_a   1.000
_cell.length_b   1.000
_cell.length_c   1.000
_cell.angle_alpha   90.00
_cell.angle_beta   90.00
_cell.angle_gamma   90.00
#
_symmetry.space_group_name_H-M   'P 1'
#
loop_
_entity.id
_entity.type
_entity.pdbx_description
1 polymer ?
#
loop_
_entity_poly.entity_id
_entity_poly.type
_entity_poly.pdbx_seq_one_letter_code
_entity_poly.pdbx_strand_id
1 'polypeptide(L)'
;MAVKSSGSLSITTDIVGEFGGQAPHSLSEYYRNGANVPDAGANSDIATSGEITFSDFYGSVAELGVTISASQTNLNLLSAIEAVHGAQSASSVYRVSIASGVTIGATSSAPNNAAITWGDFPDGSTITLVNDGSIDALGGSAGSSGAGDTTHVGGSSGGSGGSGGDAIYANYSNQTMNITNNGNIRGGGGGGGGAGGGGKGGDGRITTPVTLYTPQEYSTSAPVSYWQTYSNGSTNRANWRGPQEASGFSDGTTSAALSPVGAAGFPNADRIYRGTFRGTTNVPATSPIPATKFILGTPGSPAYSYSRYNVYLRYYGTTNTDYDGGNGGSGGSGGLGQGYNQTNTNGAAGSSGSTGPSAAGNGGAGGTGGNGGTYGVAGSAGNNGGTGINGSPALAPNGSSGGSGGSAGSAGRYLVKGSNTVTVTGSGTTAGGTA
;
A
#
# COMPACT_ATOMS: atom_id res chain seq x y z
N MET A 1 -41.65 33.56 -13.63
CA MET A 1 -41.84 34.68 -12.63
C MET A 1 -43.23 34.50 -12.04
N ALA A 2 -43.39 34.64 -10.73
CA ALA A 2 -44.74 34.51 -10.15
C ALA A 2 -45.72 35.56 -10.70
N VAL A 3 -46.98 35.21 -10.81
CA VAL A 3 -48.06 36.19 -11.02
C VAL A 3 -48.00 37.18 -9.86
N LYS A 4 -48.18 38.47 -10.14
CA LYS A 4 -48.14 39.51 -9.10
C LYS A 4 -49.07 39.22 -7.93
N SER A 5 -48.67 39.62 -6.70
CA SER A 5 -49.39 39.30 -5.49
C SER A 5 -50.55 40.25 -5.15
N SER A 6 -50.75 41.32 -5.94
CA SER A 6 -51.83 42.30 -5.72
C SER A 6 -52.02 43.21 -6.92
N GLY A 7 -53.14 43.97 -6.94
CA GLY A 7 -53.48 44.90 -8.01
C GLY A 7 -54.33 44.24 -9.11
N SER A 8 -54.61 44.95 -10.22
CA SER A 8 -55.40 44.39 -11.33
C SER A 8 -54.61 43.33 -12.09
N LEU A 9 -55.19 42.16 -12.32
CA LEU A 9 -54.61 41.08 -13.14
C LEU A 9 -55.16 41.14 -14.56
N SER A 10 -54.27 40.82 -15.52
CA SER A 10 -54.62 40.62 -16.92
C SER A 10 -54.40 39.15 -17.28
N ILE A 11 -55.34 38.54 -17.99
CA ILE A 11 -55.16 37.21 -18.48
C ILE A 11 -53.95 37.10 -19.42
N THR A 12 -53.79 38.07 -20.31
CA THR A 12 -52.75 38.00 -21.35
C THR A 12 -51.37 38.38 -20.88
N THR A 13 -51.23 39.32 -19.93
CA THR A 13 -49.91 39.76 -19.45
C THR A 13 -49.45 39.10 -18.19
N ASP A 14 -50.35 38.79 -17.27
CA ASP A 14 -49.97 38.23 -15.99
C ASP A 14 -50.13 36.69 -15.96
N ILE A 15 -51.31 36.15 -16.34
CA ILE A 15 -51.56 34.73 -16.29
C ILE A 15 -50.87 33.99 -17.44
N VAL A 16 -51.12 34.42 -18.66
CA VAL A 16 -50.45 33.87 -19.87
C VAL A 16 -48.93 34.09 -19.81
N GLY A 17 -48.52 35.29 -19.32
CA GLY A 17 -47.09 35.60 -19.15
C GLY A 17 -46.37 34.63 -18.20
N GLU A 18 -47.04 34.08 -17.19
CA GLU A 18 -46.52 33.11 -16.27
C GLU A 18 -46.69 31.67 -16.78
N PHE A 19 -47.93 31.32 -17.17
CA PHE A 19 -48.30 29.92 -17.46
C PHE A 19 -48.30 29.54 -18.95
N GLY A 20 -48.16 30.50 -19.83
CA GLY A 20 -48.33 30.27 -21.28
C GLY A 20 -49.80 30.07 -21.66
N GLY A 21 -50.05 29.34 -22.73
CA GLY A 21 -51.38 29.04 -23.28
C GLY A 21 -51.57 29.50 -24.73
N GLN A 22 -52.66 29.07 -25.35
CA GLN A 22 -52.99 29.37 -26.75
C GLN A 22 -54.20 30.30 -26.83
N ALA A 23 -54.09 31.34 -27.65
CA ALA A 23 -55.22 32.23 -27.90
C ALA A 23 -56.34 31.53 -28.71
N PRO A 24 -57.65 31.84 -28.44
CA PRO A 24 -58.18 32.76 -27.43
C PRO A 24 -58.12 32.20 -26.01
N HIS A 25 -57.67 33.01 -25.04
CA HIS A 25 -57.49 32.62 -23.67
C HIS A 25 -58.79 32.65 -22.89
N SER A 26 -58.98 31.61 -22.02
CA SER A 26 -60.05 31.48 -21.06
C SER A 26 -59.50 31.09 -19.69
N LEU A 27 -60.02 31.58 -18.59
CA LEU A 27 -59.61 31.15 -17.24
C LEU A 27 -59.74 29.64 -17.04
N SER A 28 -60.70 28.99 -17.73
CA SER A 28 -60.88 27.55 -17.67
C SER A 28 -59.71 26.71 -18.19
N GLU A 29 -58.76 27.33 -18.91
CA GLU A 29 -57.51 26.66 -19.35
C GLU A 29 -56.48 26.57 -18.23
N TYR A 30 -56.70 27.30 -17.14
CA TYR A 30 -55.73 27.49 -16.05
C TYR A 30 -56.18 26.86 -14.75
N TYR A 31 -56.96 25.80 -14.80
CA TYR A 31 -57.19 24.97 -13.60
C TYR A 31 -55.88 24.35 -13.08
N ARG A 32 -55.68 24.39 -11.73
CA ARG A 32 -54.56 23.72 -11.09
C ARG A 32 -54.58 22.24 -11.41
N ASN A 33 -53.39 21.70 -11.66
CA ASN A 33 -53.21 20.33 -12.14
C ASN A 33 -53.74 20.09 -13.55
N GLY A 34 -53.99 21.17 -14.31
CA GLY A 34 -54.30 21.13 -15.72
C GLY A 34 -53.07 21.27 -16.62
N ALA A 35 -53.32 21.56 -17.90
CA ALA A 35 -52.23 21.65 -18.88
C ALA A 35 -51.26 22.83 -18.65
N ASN A 36 -51.72 23.93 -18.05
CA ASN A 36 -50.96 25.18 -17.93
C ASN A 36 -50.51 25.47 -16.48
N VAL A 37 -51.27 25.03 -15.45
CA VAL A 37 -50.97 25.38 -14.06
C VAL A 37 -50.56 24.15 -13.28
N PRO A 38 -49.33 24.06 -12.77
CA PRO A 38 -48.87 22.92 -12.00
C PRO A 38 -49.60 22.82 -10.66
N ASP A 39 -49.72 21.58 -10.13
CA ASP A 39 -50.25 21.33 -8.79
C ASP A 39 -49.15 21.63 -7.76
N ALA A 40 -49.08 22.89 -7.35
CA ALA A 40 -48.08 23.38 -6.40
C ALA A 40 -48.78 24.16 -5.27
N GLY A 41 -48.14 24.17 -4.07
CA GLY A 41 -48.67 24.86 -2.91
C GLY A 41 -48.93 26.37 -3.17
N ALA A 42 -48.08 27.02 -3.97
CA ALA A 42 -48.28 28.42 -4.40
C ALA A 42 -49.50 28.63 -5.32
N ASN A 43 -50.03 27.54 -5.87
CA ASN A 43 -51.21 27.56 -6.75
C ASN A 43 -52.47 27.00 -6.04
N SER A 44 -52.44 26.81 -4.71
CA SER A 44 -53.50 26.18 -3.92
C SER A 44 -54.83 26.90 -4.05
N ASP A 45 -54.82 28.21 -4.26
CA ASP A 45 -56.01 29.04 -4.41
C ASP A 45 -56.71 28.84 -5.77
N ILE A 46 -55.99 28.34 -6.77
CA ILE A 46 -56.54 28.00 -8.07
C ILE A 46 -57.30 26.66 -7.96
N ALA A 47 -58.59 26.66 -8.23
CA ALA A 47 -59.37 25.44 -8.21
C ALA A 47 -58.93 24.46 -9.29
N THR A 48 -59.13 23.13 -9.04
CA THR A 48 -58.91 22.07 -10.01
C THR A 48 -60.06 21.86 -10.96
N SER A 49 -61.23 22.45 -10.66
CA SER A 49 -62.45 22.46 -11.46
C SER A 49 -63.44 23.41 -10.86
N GLY A 50 -64.46 23.81 -11.60
CA GLY A 50 -65.54 24.68 -11.12
C GLY A 50 -65.26 26.17 -11.35
N GLU A 51 -65.65 27.02 -10.38
CA GLU A 51 -65.40 28.47 -10.49
C GLU A 51 -63.92 28.76 -10.26
N ILE A 52 -63.39 29.68 -11.08
CA ILE A 52 -62.03 30.21 -11.03
C ILE A 52 -62.07 31.70 -11.30
N THR A 53 -61.41 32.48 -10.46
CA THR A 53 -61.37 33.94 -10.54
C THR A 53 -59.95 34.48 -10.75
N PHE A 54 -59.82 35.72 -11.18
CA PHE A 54 -58.54 36.38 -11.31
C PHE A 54 -57.78 36.43 -9.97
N SER A 55 -58.48 36.56 -8.85
CA SER A 55 -57.87 36.64 -7.54
C SER A 55 -57.16 35.35 -7.14
N ASP A 56 -57.59 34.23 -7.67
CA ASP A 56 -57.01 32.89 -7.34
C ASP A 56 -55.59 32.75 -7.89
N PHE A 57 -55.22 33.61 -8.87
CA PHE A 57 -53.89 33.61 -9.48
C PHE A 57 -52.87 34.46 -8.76
N TYR A 58 -53.20 35.24 -7.73
CA TYR A 58 -52.19 36.06 -7.05
C TYR A 58 -51.09 35.21 -6.44
N GLY A 59 -49.83 35.54 -6.81
CA GLY A 59 -48.67 34.82 -6.30
C GLY A 59 -48.45 33.44 -6.87
N SER A 60 -49.33 32.97 -7.77
CA SER A 60 -49.19 31.67 -8.41
C SER A 60 -47.95 31.59 -9.35
N VAL A 61 -47.46 30.39 -9.57
CA VAL A 61 -46.19 30.14 -10.25
C VAL A 61 -46.28 28.94 -11.21
N ALA A 62 -45.64 29.05 -12.34
CA ALA A 62 -45.50 27.95 -13.30
C ALA A 62 -44.40 26.97 -12.89
N GLU A 63 -43.46 27.41 -12.07
CA GLU A 63 -42.30 26.60 -11.66
C GLU A 63 -41.98 26.85 -10.18
N LEU A 64 -41.79 25.77 -9.41
CA LEU A 64 -41.38 25.85 -8.02
C LEU A 64 -39.84 25.94 -7.96
N GLY A 65 -39.37 27.14 -7.65
CA GLY A 65 -37.93 27.41 -7.68
C GLY A 65 -37.31 27.62 -6.31
N VAL A 66 -36.06 27.16 -6.13
CA VAL A 66 -35.20 27.54 -5.03
C VAL A 66 -33.81 27.90 -5.50
N THR A 67 -33.23 28.94 -4.91
CA THR A 67 -31.84 29.34 -5.19
C THR A 67 -30.96 29.04 -3.98
N ILE A 68 -29.95 28.24 -4.20
CA ILE A 68 -28.91 27.94 -3.23
C ILE A 68 -27.86 29.03 -3.31
N SER A 69 -27.82 29.91 -2.32
CA SER A 69 -26.94 31.08 -2.27
C SER A 69 -25.76 30.94 -1.29
N ALA A 70 -25.68 29.81 -0.55
CA ALA A 70 -24.59 29.52 0.37
C ALA A 70 -23.96 28.16 0.08
N SER A 71 -22.64 28.08 0.22
CA SER A 71 -21.92 26.81 0.08
C SER A 71 -22.32 25.82 1.18
N GLN A 72 -22.50 24.57 0.79
CA GLN A 72 -22.91 23.49 1.69
C GLN A 72 -22.46 22.11 1.16
N THR A 73 -22.75 21.06 1.90
CA THR A 73 -22.39 19.71 1.52
C THR A 73 -23.62 18.81 1.41
N ASN A 74 -23.53 17.80 0.53
CA ASN A 74 -24.53 16.74 0.36
C ASN A 74 -25.96 17.28 0.17
N LEU A 75 -26.12 18.18 -0.81
CA LEU A 75 -27.39 18.79 -1.12
C LEU A 75 -28.37 17.74 -1.69
N ASN A 76 -29.57 17.63 -1.10
CA ASN A 76 -30.69 16.91 -1.69
C ASN A 76 -31.65 17.92 -2.33
N LEU A 77 -31.90 17.79 -3.66
CA LEU A 77 -32.72 18.76 -4.39
C LEU A 77 -34.17 18.77 -3.94
N LEU A 78 -34.77 17.61 -3.71
CA LEU A 78 -36.16 17.53 -3.21
C LEU A 78 -36.26 18.21 -1.86
N SER A 79 -35.38 17.89 -0.93
CA SER A 79 -35.40 18.53 0.41
C SER A 79 -35.22 20.03 0.36
N ALA A 80 -34.43 20.54 -0.59
CA ALA A 80 -34.26 21.97 -0.77
C ALA A 80 -35.57 22.64 -1.27
N ILE A 81 -36.28 22.00 -2.17
CA ILE A 81 -37.62 22.45 -2.62
C ILE A 81 -38.61 22.39 -1.47
N GLU A 82 -38.68 21.27 -0.74
CA GLU A 82 -39.60 21.08 0.36
C GLU A 82 -39.37 22.06 1.52
N ALA A 83 -38.15 22.47 1.75
CA ALA A 83 -37.85 23.48 2.78
C ALA A 83 -38.47 24.85 2.50
N VAL A 84 -38.74 25.17 1.22
CA VAL A 84 -39.33 26.45 0.80
C VAL A 84 -40.80 26.32 0.48
N HIS A 85 -41.22 25.22 -0.15
CA HIS A 85 -42.55 25.04 -0.71
C HIS A 85 -43.40 24.00 0.01
N GLY A 86 -42.88 23.37 1.09
CA GLY A 86 -43.56 22.27 1.78
C GLY A 86 -43.40 20.94 1.06
N ALA A 87 -43.99 19.87 1.65
CA ALA A 87 -43.90 18.53 1.08
C ALA A 87 -44.58 18.44 -0.30
N GLN A 88 -43.90 17.77 -1.23
CA GLN A 88 -44.34 17.63 -2.61
C GLN A 88 -44.98 16.25 -2.80
N SER A 89 -46.26 16.20 -3.16
CA SER A 89 -47.04 14.96 -3.35
C SER A 89 -47.59 14.76 -4.75
N ALA A 90 -47.48 15.78 -5.61
CA ALA A 90 -47.98 15.74 -6.99
C ALA A 90 -46.87 16.15 -7.98
N SER A 91 -46.97 15.68 -9.22
CA SER A 91 -46.06 16.06 -10.27
C SER A 91 -46.09 17.56 -10.52
N SER A 92 -44.92 18.15 -10.69
CA SER A 92 -44.76 19.59 -10.95
C SER A 92 -43.46 19.90 -11.71
N VAL A 93 -43.26 21.15 -12.04
CA VAL A 93 -42.02 21.65 -12.61
C VAL A 93 -41.19 22.31 -11.51
N TYR A 94 -40.00 21.84 -11.32
CA TYR A 94 -39.09 22.28 -10.26
C TYR A 94 -37.82 22.85 -10.85
N ARG A 95 -37.29 23.92 -10.22
CA ARG A 95 -35.98 24.49 -10.54
C ARG A 95 -35.16 24.67 -9.28
N VAL A 96 -33.96 24.12 -9.29
CA VAL A 96 -32.95 24.40 -8.26
C VAL A 96 -31.79 25.14 -8.95
N SER A 97 -31.49 26.34 -8.48
CA SER A 97 -30.38 27.14 -9.02
C SER A 97 -29.27 27.28 -8.00
N ILE A 98 -28.06 26.96 -8.39
CA ILE A 98 -26.84 27.16 -7.58
C ILE A 98 -26.21 28.45 -8.03
N ALA A 99 -26.14 29.44 -7.14
CA ALA A 99 -25.62 30.76 -7.48
C ALA A 99 -24.11 30.73 -7.79
N SER A 100 -23.65 31.69 -8.57
CA SER A 100 -22.23 31.89 -8.85
C SER A 100 -21.44 32.07 -7.57
N GLY A 101 -20.25 31.44 -7.48
CA GLY A 101 -19.39 31.46 -6.30
C GLY A 101 -19.79 30.47 -5.18
N VAL A 102 -20.96 29.81 -5.29
CA VAL A 102 -21.37 28.77 -4.36
C VAL A 102 -20.72 27.43 -4.71
N THR A 103 -20.26 26.70 -3.68
CA THR A 103 -19.73 25.34 -3.84
C THR A 103 -20.59 24.34 -3.10
N ILE A 104 -21.05 23.31 -3.79
CA ILE A 104 -21.71 22.14 -3.20
C ILE A 104 -20.69 20.99 -3.17
N GLY A 105 -20.33 20.52 -1.97
CA GLY A 105 -19.31 19.49 -1.78
C GLY A 105 -19.87 18.13 -1.34
N ALA A 106 -19.17 17.05 -1.67
CA ALA A 106 -19.42 15.75 -1.08
C ALA A 106 -18.52 15.52 0.14
N THR A 107 -19.07 14.87 1.19
CA THR A 107 -18.31 14.47 2.39
C THR A 107 -17.96 12.99 2.42
N SER A 108 -18.44 12.21 1.45
CA SER A 108 -18.19 10.77 1.32
C SER A 108 -18.04 10.39 -0.15
N SER A 109 -17.29 9.33 -0.42
CA SER A 109 -17.16 8.73 -1.75
C SER A 109 -18.18 7.63 -2.03
N ALA A 110 -19.09 7.33 -1.10
CA ALA A 110 -20.15 6.36 -1.33
C ALA A 110 -21.13 6.87 -2.41
N PRO A 111 -21.64 6.01 -3.30
CA PRO A 111 -22.48 6.42 -4.43
C PRO A 111 -23.68 7.28 -4.05
N ASN A 112 -24.33 6.98 -2.93
CA ASN A 112 -25.51 7.70 -2.46
C ASN A 112 -25.19 8.99 -1.66
N ASN A 113 -23.92 9.32 -1.49
CA ASN A 113 -23.42 10.50 -0.78
C ASN A 113 -22.70 11.46 -1.75
N ALA A 114 -23.18 11.58 -2.98
CA ALA A 114 -22.71 12.56 -3.94
C ALA A 114 -22.84 14.00 -3.40
N ALA A 115 -22.14 14.95 -3.99
CA ALA A 115 -22.30 16.36 -3.63
C ALA A 115 -23.77 16.79 -3.79
N ILE A 116 -24.45 16.28 -4.82
CA ILE A 116 -25.90 16.45 -5.02
C ILE A 116 -26.56 15.08 -5.17
N THR A 117 -27.62 14.85 -4.41
CA THR A 117 -28.61 13.80 -4.66
C THR A 117 -29.89 14.42 -5.21
N TRP A 118 -30.43 13.82 -6.28
CA TRP A 118 -31.61 14.39 -6.95
C TRP A 118 -32.84 14.38 -6.02
N GLY A 119 -33.09 13.28 -5.39
CA GLY A 119 -34.30 13.06 -4.58
C GLY A 119 -35.41 12.38 -5.36
N ASP A 120 -36.30 11.74 -4.64
CA ASP A 120 -37.43 11.01 -5.22
C ASP A 120 -38.66 11.94 -5.37
N PHE A 121 -38.57 12.82 -6.38
CA PHE A 121 -39.71 13.70 -6.71
C PHE A 121 -40.90 12.87 -7.18
N PRO A 122 -42.14 13.40 -7.06
CA PRO A 122 -43.34 12.73 -7.57
C PRO A 122 -43.23 12.35 -9.04
N ASP A 123 -43.75 11.16 -9.39
CA ASP A 123 -43.71 10.64 -10.76
C ASP A 123 -44.30 11.64 -11.77
N GLY A 124 -43.66 11.74 -12.91
CA GLY A 124 -43.99 12.68 -13.98
C GLY A 124 -43.49 14.11 -13.78
N SER A 125 -42.78 14.38 -12.69
CA SER A 125 -42.16 15.70 -12.47
C SER A 125 -41.05 16.02 -13.44
N THR A 126 -40.88 17.31 -13.75
CA THR A 126 -39.74 17.85 -14.51
C THR A 126 -38.87 18.68 -13.57
N ILE A 127 -37.61 18.28 -13.42
CA ILE A 127 -36.67 18.95 -12.53
C ILE A 127 -35.54 19.54 -13.36
N THR A 128 -35.25 20.83 -13.16
CA THR A 128 -34.14 21.52 -13.78
C THR A 128 -33.15 21.99 -12.71
N LEU A 129 -31.92 21.49 -12.77
CA LEU A 129 -30.79 21.99 -11.99
C LEU A 129 -30.01 23.01 -12.85
N VAL A 130 -29.93 24.26 -12.40
CA VAL A 130 -29.06 25.28 -13.00
C VAL A 130 -27.85 25.49 -12.12
N ASN A 131 -26.68 25.23 -12.64
CA ASN A 131 -25.42 25.36 -11.91
C ASN A 131 -24.59 26.50 -12.46
N ASP A 132 -24.53 27.62 -11.75
CA ASP A 132 -23.62 28.73 -12.00
C ASP A 132 -22.39 28.72 -11.06
N GLY A 133 -22.36 27.79 -10.09
CA GLY A 133 -21.32 27.60 -9.09
C GLY A 133 -20.43 26.39 -9.35
N SER A 134 -20.06 25.69 -8.30
CA SER A 134 -19.27 24.44 -8.37
C SER A 134 -19.95 23.31 -7.62
N ILE A 135 -19.95 22.12 -8.21
CA ILE A 135 -20.39 20.86 -7.61
C ILE A 135 -19.20 19.93 -7.61
N ASP A 136 -18.65 19.67 -6.40
CA ASP A 136 -17.37 18.98 -6.24
C ASP A 136 -17.51 17.72 -5.40
N ALA A 137 -17.22 16.60 -5.98
CA ALA A 137 -17.16 15.33 -5.27
C ALA A 137 -15.94 15.21 -4.36
N LEU A 138 -15.95 14.24 -3.45
CA LEU A 138 -14.80 13.90 -2.58
C LEU A 138 -13.72 13.17 -3.39
N GLY A 139 -12.44 13.46 -3.11
CA GLY A 139 -11.31 12.71 -3.65
C GLY A 139 -11.10 11.36 -2.95
N GLY A 140 -10.52 10.42 -3.67
CA GLY A 140 -10.18 9.10 -3.15
C GLY A 140 -9.06 9.14 -2.10
N SER A 141 -9.10 8.22 -1.14
CA SER A 141 -8.08 8.08 -0.11
C SER A 141 -6.79 7.47 -0.66
N ALA A 142 -5.67 7.79 -0.01
CA ALA A 142 -4.38 7.19 -0.31
C ALA A 142 -4.34 5.70 0.06
N GLY A 143 -3.67 4.89 -0.72
CA GLY A 143 -3.35 3.51 -0.41
C GLY A 143 -2.26 3.42 0.68
N SER A 144 -2.36 2.43 1.56
CA SER A 144 -1.38 2.20 2.62
C SER A 144 -0.08 1.62 2.08
N SER A 145 1.04 1.92 2.72
CA SER A 145 2.35 1.34 2.38
C SER A 145 2.46 -0.14 2.77
N GLY A 146 3.20 -0.92 1.99
CA GLY A 146 3.63 -2.26 2.37
C GLY A 146 4.82 -2.23 3.34
N ALA A 147 4.85 -3.16 4.29
CA ALA A 147 5.98 -3.30 5.21
C ALA A 147 7.17 -4.02 4.53
N GLY A 148 8.39 -3.60 4.87
CA GLY A 148 9.61 -4.32 4.48
C GLY A 148 9.70 -5.69 5.15
N ASP A 149 10.34 -6.64 4.45
CA ASP A 149 10.54 -7.99 4.96
C ASP A 149 11.67 -8.04 6.01
N THR A 150 11.44 -8.75 7.10
CA THR A 150 12.42 -9.01 8.16
C THR A 150 12.66 -10.51 8.39
N THR A 151 11.97 -11.40 7.67
CA THR A 151 11.89 -12.84 7.95
C THR A 151 12.08 -13.75 6.73
N HIS A 152 12.48 -13.23 5.57
CA HIS A 152 12.65 -13.94 4.30
C HIS A 152 11.36 -14.54 3.68
N VAL A 153 10.18 -14.06 4.09
CA VAL A 153 8.91 -14.46 3.45
C VAL A 153 8.49 -13.56 2.30
N GLY A 154 9.13 -12.41 2.16
CA GLY A 154 8.86 -11.38 1.16
C GLY A 154 8.25 -10.11 1.76
N GLY A 155 8.48 -8.97 1.11
CA GLY A 155 7.87 -7.70 1.51
C GLY A 155 6.34 -7.74 1.36
N SER A 156 5.63 -7.01 2.24
CA SER A 156 4.17 -6.92 2.16
C SER A 156 3.72 -6.07 0.97
N SER A 157 2.56 -6.40 0.40
CA SER A 157 1.97 -5.59 -0.66
C SER A 157 1.45 -4.25 -0.13
N GLY A 158 1.47 -3.22 -0.96
CA GLY A 158 0.81 -1.96 -0.70
C GLY A 158 -0.71 -2.07 -0.81
N GLY A 159 -1.44 -1.22 -0.10
CA GLY A 159 -2.89 -1.13 -0.17
C GLY A 159 -3.36 -0.38 -1.41
N SER A 160 -4.56 -0.68 -1.90
CA SER A 160 -5.18 0.04 -3.01
C SER A 160 -5.56 1.46 -2.62
N GLY A 161 -5.48 2.39 -3.56
CA GLY A 161 -6.06 3.72 -3.42
C GLY A 161 -7.59 3.66 -3.43
N GLY A 162 -8.24 4.57 -2.71
CA GLY A 162 -9.69 4.71 -2.70
C GLY A 162 -10.22 5.34 -3.99
N SER A 163 -11.43 4.98 -4.40
CA SER A 163 -12.10 5.63 -5.52
C SER A 163 -12.50 7.07 -5.18
N GLY A 164 -12.48 7.95 -6.16
CA GLY A 164 -13.11 9.26 -6.07
C GLY A 164 -14.63 9.15 -5.98
N GLY A 165 -15.28 10.09 -5.29
CA GLY A 165 -16.73 10.17 -5.16
C GLY A 165 -17.40 10.74 -6.41
N ASP A 166 -18.71 10.56 -6.53
CA ASP A 166 -19.52 11.11 -7.63
C ASP A 166 -20.04 12.50 -7.28
N ALA A 167 -20.18 13.40 -8.27
CA ALA A 167 -20.67 14.75 -8.03
C ALA A 167 -22.20 14.80 -7.95
N ILE A 168 -22.91 14.21 -8.89
CA ILE A 168 -24.37 14.16 -8.92
C ILE A 168 -24.85 12.73 -8.99
N TYR A 169 -25.79 12.39 -8.11
CA TYR A 169 -26.53 11.12 -8.13
C TYR A 169 -28.00 11.40 -8.50
N ALA A 170 -28.40 10.98 -9.71
CA ALA A 170 -29.70 11.20 -10.32
C ALA A 170 -30.33 9.89 -10.81
N ASN A 171 -30.16 8.80 -10.07
CA ASN A 171 -30.69 7.47 -10.43
C ASN A 171 -32.09 7.26 -9.80
N TYR A 172 -33.07 8.06 -10.26
CA TYR A 172 -34.48 8.00 -9.86
C TYR A 172 -35.34 7.85 -11.11
N SER A 173 -36.34 6.97 -11.08
CA SER A 173 -37.23 6.67 -12.20
C SER A 173 -38.39 7.65 -12.32
N ASN A 174 -39.06 7.64 -13.49
CA ASN A 174 -40.31 8.35 -13.76
C ASN A 174 -40.27 9.88 -13.64
N GLN A 175 -39.07 10.47 -13.75
CA GLN A 175 -38.83 11.90 -13.68
C GLN A 175 -38.11 12.39 -14.96
N THR A 176 -38.40 13.60 -15.39
CA THR A 176 -37.63 14.29 -16.42
C THR A 176 -36.56 15.15 -15.76
N MET A 177 -35.30 14.89 -16.08
CA MET A 177 -34.17 15.52 -15.41
C MET A 177 -33.34 16.35 -16.39
N ASN A 178 -33.19 17.65 -16.11
CA ASN A 178 -32.42 18.59 -16.93
C ASN A 178 -31.32 19.24 -16.08
N ILE A 179 -30.14 19.37 -16.62
CA ILE A 179 -29.02 20.10 -16.02
C ILE A 179 -28.57 21.18 -16.98
N THR A 180 -28.61 22.42 -16.54
CA THR A 180 -27.93 23.53 -17.23
C THR A 180 -26.68 23.88 -16.45
N ASN A 181 -25.53 23.51 -16.98
CA ASN A 181 -24.23 23.74 -16.32
C ASN A 181 -23.51 24.92 -16.93
N ASN A 182 -23.40 26.02 -16.21
CA ASN A 182 -22.60 27.19 -16.55
C ASN A 182 -21.32 27.31 -15.70
N GLY A 183 -21.23 26.51 -14.64
CA GLY A 183 -20.09 26.46 -13.71
C GLY A 183 -19.28 25.15 -13.82
N ASN A 184 -19.02 24.49 -12.70
CA ASN A 184 -18.24 23.26 -12.67
C ASN A 184 -19.06 22.11 -12.08
N ILE A 185 -18.98 20.92 -12.66
CA ILE A 185 -19.47 19.65 -12.09
C ILE A 185 -18.32 18.65 -12.17
N ARG A 186 -17.74 18.27 -11.02
CA ARG A 186 -16.49 17.54 -10.97
C ARG A 186 -16.59 16.30 -10.09
N GLY A 187 -16.47 15.12 -10.69
CA GLY A 187 -16.20 13.86 -9.96
C GLY A 187 -14.83 13.91 -9.30
N GLY A 188 -14.69 13.25 -8.14
CA GLY A 188 -13.43 13.20 -7.39
C GLY A 188 -12.35 12.45 -8.15
N GLY A 189 -11.09 12.81 -7.93
CA GLY A 189 -9.94 12.06 -8.39
C GLY A 189 -9.77 10.77 -7.57
N GLY A 190 -9.29 9.71 -8.19
CA GLY A 190 -8.94 8.47 -7.49
C GLY A 190 -7.67 8.64 -6.65
N GLY A 191 -7.56 7.96 -5.51
CA GLY A 191 -6.34 7.91 -4.71
C GLY A 191 -5.26 7.05 -5.37
N GLY A 192 -3.99 7.35 -5.13
CA GLY A 192 -2.87 6.53 -5.54
C GLY A 192 -2.75 5.27 -4.71
N GLY A 193 -2.32 4.17 -5.29
CA GLY A 193 -2.00 2.93 -4.61
C GLY A 193 -0.74 3.07 -3.75
N GLY A 194 -0.69 2.41 -2.59
CA GLY A 194 0.53 2.30 -1.79
C GLY A 194 1.55 1.39 -2.44
N ALA A 195 2.82 1.60 -2.17
CA ALA A 195 3.90 0.77 -2.70
C ALA A 195 4.13 -0.48 -1.87
N GLY A 196 4.68 -1.52 -2.51
CA GLY A 196 5.14 -2.71 -1.83
C GLY A 196 6.41 -2.48 -1.01
N GLY A 197 6.57 -3.21 0.09
CA GLY A 197 7.78 -3.24 0.89
C GLY A 197 8.90 -4.02 0.20
N GLY A 198 10.14 -3.68 0.49
CA GLY A 198 11.33 -4.41 -0.01
C GLY A 198 11.49 -5.78 0.65
N GLY A 199 12.15 -6.70 -0.05
CA GLY A 199 12.53 -8.01 0.47
C GLY A 199 13.75 -7.96 1.38
N LYS A 200 13.89 -8.91 2.31
CA LYS A 200 15.07 -9.08 3.15
C LYS A 200 16.26 -9.57 2.31
N GLY A 201 17.46 -9.13 2.62
CA GLY A 201 18.70 -9.63 2.02
C GLY A 201 18.95 -11.09 2.39
N GLY A 202 19.68 -11.81 1.57
CA GLY A 202 20.09 -13.19 1.80
C GLY A 202 21.15 -13.28 2.88
N ASP A 203 21.16 -14.39 3.62
CA ASP A 203 22.16 -14.65 4.63
C ASP A 203 23.52 -14.96 3.97
N GLY A 204 24.58 -14.64 4.67
CA GLY A 204 25.95 -14.85 4.21
C GLY A 204 26.81 -15.54 5.25
N ARG A 205 27.90 -16.18 4.81
CA ARG A 205 28.83 -16.89 5.68
C ARG A 205 30.27 -16.46 5.39
N ILE A 206 30.97 -16.07 6.44
CA ILE A 206 32.43 -15.94 6.36
C ILE A 206 33.07 -17.20 6.93
N THR A 207 33.86 -17.86 6.11
CA THR A 207 34.67 -19.01 6.53
C THR A 207 36.09 -18.52 6.77
N THR A 208 36.50 -18.49 8.02
CA THR A 208 37.85 -18.07 8.42
C THR A 208 38.72 -19.31 8.72
N PRO A 209 39.85 -19.47 8.03
CA PRO A 209 40.79 -20.50 8.40
C PRO A 209 41.34 -20.29 9.80
N VAL A 210 41.31 -21.33 10.61
CA VAL A 210 41.87 -21.30 11.96
C VAL A 210 42.95 -22.37 12.10
N THR A 211 43.99 -22.04 12.83
CA THR A 211 45.06 -22.95 13.17
C THR A 211 45.03 -23.18 14.68
N LEU A 212 44.75 -24.39 15.05
CA LEU A 212 44.75 -24.81 16.46
C LEU A 212 46.01 -25.60 16.79
N TYR A 213 46.58 -25.36 17.93
CA TYR A 213 47.66 -26.12 18.49
C TYR A 213 47.15 -26.80 19.76
N THR A 214 47.24 -28.14 19.79
CA THR A 214 46.89 -28.93 20.97
C THR A 214 48.19 -29.42 21.60
N PRO A 215 48.52 -29.01 22.82
CA PRO A 215 49.71 -29.53 23.52
C PRO A 215 49.45 -30.96 23.96
N GLN A 216 50.43 -31.81 23.75
CA GLN A 216 50.43 -33.19 24.26
C GLN A 216 51.76 -33.44 24.95
N GLU A 217 51.72 -33.88 26.19
CA GLU A 217 52.89 -34.21 26.97
C GLU A 217 53.16 -35.71 26.90
N TYR A 218 54.35 -36.08 26.55
CA TYR A 218 54.79 -37.47 26.45
C TYR A 218 55.96 -37.71 27.34
N SER A 219 55.92 -38.86 28.06
CA SER A 219 57.02 -39.36 28.87
C SER A 219 57.40 -40.72 28.37
N THR A 220 58.70 -40.92 28.10
CA THR A 220 59.25 -42.21 27.67
C THR A 220 59.68 -43.02 28.87
N SER A 221 59.06 -44.16 29.15
CA SER A 221 59.45 -45.07 30.23
C SER A 221 59.71 -46.50 29.79
N ALA A 222 59.67 -46.81 28.50
CA ALA A 222 59.96 -48.17 28.03
C ALA A 222 60.27 -48.17 26.50
N PRO A 223 61.09 -49.13 26.06
CA PRO A 223 61.52 -49.24 24.65
C PRO A 223 60.50 -50.04 23.86
N VAL A 224 59.55 -49.41 23.27
CA VAL A 224 58.56 -50.04 22.42
C VAL A 224 58.20 -49.16 21.23
N SER A 225 57.84 -49.75 20.12
CA SER A 225 57.31 -49.03 18.94
C SER A 225 55.85 -48.68 19.20
N TYR A 226 55.47 -47.46 18.87
CA TYR A 226 54.18 -46.92 19.26
C TYR A 226 53.32 -46.42 18.13
N TRP A 227 52.02 -46.70 18.26
CA TRP A 227 50.95 -46.16 17.45
C TRP A 227 50.09 -45.30 18.31
N GLN A 228 49.82 -44.09 17.85
CA GLN A 228 48.89 -43.22 18.52
C GLN A 228 47.65 -43.00 17.66
N THR A 229 46.52 -42.98 18.30
CA THR A 229 45.23 -42.72 17.63
C THR A 229 44.66 -41.44 18.15
N TYR A 230 44.38 -40.51 17.25
CA TYR A 230 43.64 -39.30 17.53
C TYR A 230 42.22 -39.47 17.02
N SER A 231 41.27 -39.03 17.79
CA SER A 231 39.87 -39.00 17.37
C SER A 231 39.37 -37.57 17.28
N ASN A 232 39.11 -37.14 16.07
CA ASN A 232 38.31 -35.93 15.75
C ASN A 232 37.09 -36.34 14.94
N GLY A 233 36.56 -37.52 15.18
CA GLY A 233 35.63 -38.22 14.31
C GLY A 233 36.32 -39.19 13.33
N SER A 234 37.65 -39.10 13.16
CA SER A 234 38.47 -40.01 12.36
C SER A 234 39.66 -40.48 13.15
N THR A 235 40.09 -41.72 12.91
CA THR A 235 41.25 -42.31 13.56
C THR A 235 42.51 -42.06 12.80
N ASN A 236 43.44 -41.31 13.38
CA ASN A 236 44.73 -41.01 12.79
C ASN A 236 45.80 -41.79 13.55
N ARG A 237 46.79 -42.33 12.86
CA ARG A 237 47.84 -43.15 13.43
C ARG A 237 49.19 -42.48 13.19
N ALA A 238 49.98 -42.33 14.24
CA ALA A 238 51.37 -41.91 14.15
C ALA A 238 52.30 -43.03 14.52
N ASN A 239 53.28 -43.29 13.71
CA ASN A 239 54.33 -44.27 14.03
C ASN A 239 55.58 -43.51 14.47
N TRP A 240 56.10 -43.82 15.64
CA TRP A 240 57.19 -43.10 16.22
C TRP A 240 58.37 -44.04 16.59
N ARG A 241 59.53 -43.83 16.01
CA ARG A 241 60.78 -44.58 16.29
C ARG A 241 61.78 -43.69 17.01
N GLY A 242 61.54 -43.46 18.29
CA GLY A 242 62.48 -42.70 19.14
C GLY A 242 62.46 -41.17 18.84
N PRO A 243 63.16 -40.38 19.69
CA PRO A 243 63.04 -38.93 19.70
C PRO A 243 63.66 -38.20 18.46
N GLN A 244 64.43 -38.88 17.67
CA GLN A 244 65.07 -38.27 16.48
C GLN A 244 64.46 -38.70 15.14
N GLU A 245 63.53 -39.64 15.14
CA GLU A 245 62.98 -40.27 13.94
C GLU A 245 61.48 -40.07 13.78
N ALA A 246 60.95 -38.99 14.36
CA ALA A 246 59.54 -38.63 14.15
C ALA A 246 59.31 -38.20 12.74
N SER A 247 58.87 -39.09 11.88
CA SER A 247 58.66 -38.82 10.45
C SER A 247 57.27 -38.36 10.12
N GLY A 248 56.35 -38.35 11.11
CA GLY A 248 54.97 -37.98 10.90
C GLY A 248 53.96 -39.06 11.26
N PHE A 249 52.71 -38.81 11.04
CA PHE A 249 51.65 -39.79 11.18
C PHE A 249 50.76 -39.80 9.94
N SER A 250 50.17 -40.95 9.68
CA SER A 250 49.23 -41.11 8.57
C SER A 250 48.15 -42.15 8.96
N ASP A 251 46.92 -41.87 8.60
CA ASP A 251 45.82 -42.82 8.72
C ASP A 251 45.44 -43.46 7.38
N GLY A 252 46.22 -43.24 6.37
CA GLY A 252 45.97 -43.67 5.00
C GLY A 252 45.25 -42.63 4.14
N THR A 253 44.59 -41.65 4.76
CA THR A 253 43.91 -40.56 4.07
C THR A 253 44.43 -39.18 4.48
N THR A 254 45.03 -39.08 5.67
CA THR A 254 45.57 -37.87 6.23
C THR A 254 47.00 -38.07 6.73
N SER A 255 47.88 -37.18 6.48
CA SER A 255 49.26 -37.23 6.92
C SER A 255 49.70 -35.90 7.55
N ALA A 256 50.56 -36.00 8.56
CA ALA A 256 51.18 -34.83 9.15
C ALA A 256 52.69 -35.07 9.41
N ALA A 257 53.50 -34.11 9.07
CA ALA A 257 54.91 -34.11 9.41
C ALA A 257 55.13 -33.45 10.78
N LEU A 258 55.99 -34.07 11.59
CA LEU A 258 56.41 -33.51 12.86
C LEU A 258 57.80 -32.91 12.74
N SER A 259 57.94 -31.65 13.13
CA SER A 259 59.21 -30.96 13.11
C SER A 259 59.67 -30.60 14.52
N PRO A 260 60.95 -30.80 14.87
CA PRO A 260 61.44 -30.36 16.16
C PRO A 260 61.39 -28.84 16.28
N VAL A 261 60.87 -28.36 17.41
CA VAL A 261 60.83 -26.92 17.74
C VAL A 261 61.70 -26.75 18.99
N GLY A 262 62.55 -25.77 19.00
CA GLY A 262 63.42 -25.52 20.18
C GLY A 262 62.67 -25.41 21.50
N ALA A 263 63.27 -25.81 22.57
CA ALA A 263 62.65 -25.91 23.93
C ALA A 263 62.36 -24.53 24.56
N ALA A 264 62.74 -23.45 23.96
CA ALA A 264 62.52 -22.11 24.52
C ALA A 264 61.01 -21.75 24.66
N GLY A 265 60.59 -21.53 25.88
CA GLY A 265 59.20 -21.17 26.24
C GLY A 265 58.34 -22.32 26.74
N PHE A 266 58.87 -23.53 26.88
CA PHE A 266 58.15 -24.70 27.39
C PHE A 266 58.89 -25.31 28.59
N PRO A 267 58.58 -24.94 29.81
CA PRO A 267 59.22 -25.49 31.00
C PRO A 267 58.87 -27.00 31.12
N ASN A 268 59.87 -27.79 31.39
CA ASN A 268 59.78 -29.23 31.57
C ASN A 268 59.75 -30.12 30.31
N ALA A 269 60.23 -29.65 29.16
CA ALA A 269 60.39 -30.51 27.98
C ALA A 269 61.80 -30.44 27.45
N ASP A 270 62.48 -31.60 27.22
CA ASP A 270 63.81 -31.67 26.62
C ASP A 270 63.77 -31.40 25.10
N ARG A 271 62.64 -31.73 24.49
CA ARG A 271 62.36 -31.45 23.06
C ARG A 271 60.88 -31.21 22.83
N ILE A 272 60.59 -30.32 21.90
CA ILE A 272 59.24 -29.99 21.48
C ILE A 272 59.11 -30.30 20.01
N TYR A 273 58.07 -31.01 19.65
CA TYR A 273 57.73 -31.33 18.29
C TYR A 273 56.40 -30.67 17.92
N ARG A 274 56.35 -30.01 16.77
CA ARG A 274 55.16 -29.42 16.23
C ARG A 274 54.76 -30.18 14.96
N GLY A 275 53.60 -30.77 14.97
CA GLY A 275 53.00 -31.45 13.85
C GLY A 275 51.88 -30.64 13.22
N THR A 276 51.74 -30.82 11.91
CA THR A 276 50.59 -30.22 11.16
C THR A 276 49.68 -31.34 10.73
N PHE A 277 48.45 -31.29 11.21
CA PHE A 277 47.40 -32.20 10.79
C PHE A 277 46.44 -31.44 9.85
N ARG A 278 46.11 -32.07 8.72
CA ARG A 278 45.09 -31.57 7.80
C ARG A 278 43.95 -32.53 7.74
N GLY A 279 42.82 -32.17 8.33
CA GLY A 279 41.57 -32.90 8.20
C GLY A 279 40.56 -32.14 7.33
N THR A 280 39.64 -32.85 6.71
CA THR A 280 38.60 -32.30 5.87
C THR A 280 37.33 -31.90 6.62
N THR A 281 37.27 -32.12 7.95
CA THR A 281 36.13 -31.87 8.81
C THR A 281 36.25 -30.54 9.54
N ASN A 282 35.16 -29.77 9.59
CA ASN A 282 35.04 -28.58 10.45
C ASN A 282 35.13 -29.02 11.91
N VAL A 283 36.12 -28.54 12.63
CA VAL A 283 36.21 -28.73 14.10
C VAL A 283 35.84 -27.38 14.72
N PRO A 284 34.88 -27.36 15.68
CA PRO A 284 34.63 -26.15 16.46
C PRO A 284 35.91 -25.69 17.15
N ALA A 285 36.14 -24.39 17.21
CA ALA A 285 37.37 -23.81 17.78
C ALA A 285 37.65 -24.16 19.24
N THR A 286 36.70 -24.80 19.94
CA THR A 286 36.73 -25.12 21.35
C THR A 286 36.93 -26.63 21.66
N SER A 287 36.98 -27.50 20.66
CA SER A 287 37.13 -28.94 20.91
C SER A 287 38.59 -29.35 20.82
N PRO A 288 39.23 -29.73 21.92
CA PRO A 288 40.58 -30.34 21.89
C PRO A 288 40.49 -31.68 21.16
N ILE A 289 41.47 -31.99 20.35
CA ILE A 289 41.65 -33.32 19.76
C ILE A 289 42.11 -34.23 20.86
N PRO A 290 41.29 -35.23 21.33
CA PRO A 290 41.72 -36.10 22.39
C PRO A 290 42.82 -37.04 21.87
N ALA A 291 44.01 -36.94 22.42
CA ALA A 291 45.08 -37.90 22.19
C ALA A 291 44.89 -39.09 23.12
N THR A 292 44.65 -40.26 22.56
CA THR A 292 44.34 -41.42 23.36
C THR A 292 45.53 -42.26 23.76
N LYS A 293 46.61 -42.20 23.00
CA LYS A 293 47.83 -42.93 23.38
C LYS A 293 49.01 -42.57 22.46
N PHE A 294 50.09 -42.10 23.04
CA PHE A 294 51.38 -42.04 22.38
C PHE A 294 52.31 -43.07 22.98
N ILE A 295 52.93 -43.89 22.17
CA ILE A 295 53.91 -44.84 22.64
C ILE A 295 55.16 -44.66 21.78
N LEU A 296 56.26 -44.24 22.39
CA LEU A 296 57.57 -44.10 21.78
C LEU A 296 58.34 -45.41 21.92
N GLY A 297 58.69 -46.03 20.84
CA GLY A 297 59.45 -47.25 20.85
C GLY A 297 60.88 -47.11 20.45
N THR A 298 61.72 -47.75 21.14
CA THR A 298 63.06 -48.09 20.64
C THR A 298 63.33 -49.56 20.75
N PRO A 299 63.92 -50.17 19.75
CA PRO A 299 64.41 -51.51 19.86
C PRO A 299 65.78 -51.50 20.52
N GLY A 300 65.87 -52.10 21.68
CA GLY A 300 67.02 -52.76 22.23
C GLY A 300 68.27 -51.96 22.59
N SER A 301 68.28 -51.23 23.71
CA SER A 301 69.47 -50.93 24.50
C SER A 301 69.10 -50.46 25.91
N PRO A 302 69.86 -50.83 26.94
CA PRO A 302 69.39 -50.73 28.32
C PRO A 302 69.76 -49.50 29.12
N ALA A 303 70.03 -48.38 28.48
CA ALA A 303 70.33 -47.15 29.20
C ALA A 303 69.60 -45.96 28.58
N TYR A 304 68.44 -45.69 29.10
CA TYR A 304 67.65 -44.54 28.66
C TYR A 304 67.55 -43.46 29.72
N SER A 305 68.05 -42.31 29.41
CA SER A 305 67.61 -41.09 30.06
C SER A 305 66.16 -40.78 29.64
N TYR A 306 65.31 -40.63 30.63
CA TYR A 306 63.89 -40.24 30.37
C TYR A 306 63.84 -38.83 29.84
N SER A 307 63.31 -38.68 28.62
CA SER A 307 63.07 -37.37 28.04
C SER A 307 61.55 -37.13 27.99
N ARG A 308 61.14 -35.98 28.43
CA ARG A 308 59.74 -35.51 28.26
C ARG A 308 59.65 -34.73 26.97
N TYR A 309 58.63 -35.01 26.20
CA TYR A 309 58.37 -34.33 24.94
C TYR A 309 56.97 -33.71 24.96
N ASN A 310 56.86 -32.42 24.65
CA ASN A 310 55.60 -31.76 24.36
C ASN A 310 55.43 -31.71 22.85
N VAL A 311 54.40 -32.37 22.37
CA VAL A 311 54.05 -32.38 20.96
C VAL A 311 52.84 -31.48 20.75
N TYR A 312 53.01 -30.50 19.87
CA TYR A 312 51.92 -29.64 19.47
C TYR A 312 51.42 -30.06 18.10
N LEU A 313 50.21 -30.56 18.04
CA LEU A 313 49.60 -30.85 16.76
C LEU A 313 48.91 -29.61 16.24
N ARG A 314 49.34 -29.23 15.05
CA ARG A 314 48.73 -28.13 14.32
C ARG A 314 47.55 -28.65 13.52
N TYR A 315 46.40 -28.18 13.86
CA TYR A 315 45.17 -28.51 13.15
C TYR A 315 44.72 -27.32 12.29
N TYR A 316 44.38 -27.57 11.03
CA TYR A 316 43.81 -26.59 10.13
C TYR A 316 42.33 -26.88 10.06
N GLY A 317 41.54 -25.99 10.61
CA GLY A 317 40.11 -26.02 10.55
C GLY A 317 39.58 -24.73 9.93
N THR A 318 38.30 -24.63 9.89
CA THR A 318 37.61 -23.38 9.54
C THR A 318 36.57 -23.07 10.60
N THR A 319 36.42 -21.82 10.97
CA THR A 319 35.26 -21.33 11.70
C THR A 319 34.33 -20.66 10.71
N ASN A 320 33.04 -20.96 10.83
CA ASN A 320 31.98 -20.29 10.07
C ASN A 320 31.31 -19.26 10.99
N THR A 321 31.17 -18.07 10.49
CA THR A 321 30.36 -17.03 11.11
C THR A 321 29.27 -16.67 10.12
N ASP A 322 28.02 -16.89 10.54
CA ASP A 322 26.84 -16.61 9.75
C ASP A 322 26.33 -15.19 10.05
N TYR A 323 25.87 -14.51 9.04
CA TYR A 323 25.37 -13.14 9.11
C TYR A 323 23.99 -13.07 8.47
N ASP A 324 23.04 -12.53 9.20
CA ASP A 324 21.69 -12.29 8.69
C ASP A 324 21.68 -11.18 7.62
N GLY A 325 20.87 -11.39 6.59
CA GLY A 325 20.62 -10.39 5.57
C GLY A 325 20.01 -9.11 6.10
N GLY A 326 20.26 -8.01 5.40
CA GLY A 326 19.67 -6.72 5.72
C GLY A 326 18.14 -6.72 5.57
N ASN A 327 17.41 -6.02 6.45
CA ASN A 327 15.95 -5.91 6.36
C ASN A 327 15.52 -5.10 5.13
N GLY A 328 14.38 -5.45 4.55
CA GLY A 328 13.75 -4.70 3.47
C GLY A 328 13.25 -3.34 3.95
N GLY A 329 13.23 -2.37 3.05
CA GLY A 329 12.66 -1.04 3.31
C GLY A 329 11.13 -1.04 3.21
N SER A 330 10.45 -0.17 3.95
CA SER A 330 9.00 0.02 3.83
C SER A 330 8.65 0.72 2.51
N GLY A 331 7.54 0.33 1.89
CA GLY A 331 6.97 1.03 0.75
C GLY A 331 6.49 2.43 1.11
N GLY A 332 6.32 3.30 0.11
CA GLY A 332 5.70 4.61 0.27
C GLY A 332 4.18 4.52 0.28
N SER A 333 3.49 5.42 0.97
CA SER A 333 2.04 5.56 0.87
C SER A 333 1.63 6.14 -0.48
N GLY A 334 0.43 5.82 -0.94
CA GLY A 334 -0.18 6.48 -2.10
C GLY A 334 -0.48 7.96 -1.85
N GLY A 335 -0.81 8.70 -2.90
CA GLY A 335 -1.27 10.09 -2.85
C GLY A 335 -2.80 10.18 -2.72
N LEU A 336 -3.28 11.28 -2.18
CA LEU A 336 -4.71 11.61 -2.13
C LEU A 336 -5.21 12.03 -3.51
N GLY A 337 -6.42 11.63 -3.89
CA GLY A 337 -7.13 12.18 -5.08
C GLY A 337 -7.67 13.58 -4.82
N GLN A 338 -7.85 14.40 -5.87
CA GLN A 338 -8.43 15.73 -5.76
C GLN A 338 -9.93 15.66 -5.50
N GLY A 339 -10.46 16.54 -4.64
CA GLY A 339 -11.88 16.62 -4.34
C GLY A 339 -12.25 17.85 -3.53
N TYR A 340 -13.50 17.92 -3.10
CA TYR A 340 -13.97 18.99 -2.23
C TYR A 340 -13.09 19.11 -0.99
N ASN A 341 -12.54 20.30 -0.74
CA ASN A 341 -11.57 20.60 0.32
C ASN A 341 -10.34 19.67 0.37
N GLN A 342 -10.02 19.00 -0.73
CA GLN A 342 -8.89 18.08 -0.82
C GLN A 342 -8.11 18.33 -2.12
N THR A 343 -6.82 18.64 -1.99
CA THR A 343 -5.91 18.69 -3.13
C THR A 343 -5.30 17.31 -3.37
N ASN A 344 -5.03 16.99 -4.62
CA ASN A 344 -4.28 15.78 -4.93
C ASN A 344 -2.83 15.88 -4.44
N THR A 345 -2.28 14.74 -4.05
CA THR A 345 -0.87 14.65 -3.62
C THR A 345 -0.13 13.56 -4.39
N ASN A 346 1.18 13.71 -4.46
CA ASN A 346 2.04 12.65 -4.98
C ASN A 346 2.17 11.52 -3.95
N GLY A 347 2.41 10.32 -4.43
CA GLY A 347 2.77 9.21 -3.58
C GLY A 347 4.13 9.43 -2.91
N ALA A 348 4.29 8.93 -1.70
CA ALA A 348 5.52 9.01 -0.95
C ALA A 348 6.58 8.03 -1.50
N ALA A 349 7.87 8.39 -1.37
CA ALA A 349 8.95 7.46 -1.64
C ALA A 349 8.99 6.36 -0.57
N GLY A 350 9.38 5.15 -0.98
CA GLY A 350 9.71 4.09 -0.03
C GLY A 350 11.07 4.33 0.63
N SER A 351 11.31 3.66 1.76
CA SER A 351 12.61 3.69 2.44
C SER A 351 13.61 2.72 1.80
N SER A 352 14.89 3.02 1.95
CA SER A 352 15.95 2.07 1.58
C SER A 352 15.90 0.83 2.47
N GLY A 353 16.25 -0.33 1.91
CA GLY A 353 16.56 -1.49 2.73
C GLY A 353 17.85 -1.29 3.53
N SER A 354 18.01 -2.00 4.63
CA SER A 354 19.23 -1.93 5.43
C SER A 354 20.37 -2.71 4.78
N THR A 355 21.59 -2.25 5.05
CA THR A 355 22.81 -2.95 4.60
C THR A 355 22.98 -4.24 5.40
N GLY A 356 23.19 -5.34 4.72
CA GLY A 356 23.59 -6.60 5.34
C GLY A 356 25.03 -6.52 5.84
N PRO A 357 25.34 -7.06 7.03
CA PRO A 357 26.71 -7.05 7.56
C PRO A 357 27.61 -8.02 6.78
N SER A 358 28.86 -7.68 6.58
CA SER A 358 29.93 -8.51 6.03
C SER A 358 29.56 -9.25 4.73
N ALA A 359 29.32 -10.56 4.81
CA ALA A 359 29.00 -11.44 3.68
C ALA A 359 27.48 -11.51 3.37
N ALA A 360 26.64 -10.95 4.23
CA ALA A 360 25.19 -10.96 4.02
C ALA A 360 24.76 -9.94 2.96
N GLY A 361 23.66 -10.23 2.29
CA GLY A 361 23.08 -9.36 1.27
C GLY A 361 22.32 -8.17 1.86
N ASN A 362 22.24 -7.10 1.10
CA ASN A 362 21.43 -5.94 1.48
C ASN A 362 19.93 -6.21 1.30
N GLY A 363 19.10 -5.61 2.14
CA GLY A 363 17.67 -5.58 1.93
C GLY A 363 17.29 -4.76 0.70
N GLY A 364 16.20 -5.14 0.04
CA GLY A 364 15.60 -4.40 -1.06
C GLY A 364 14.96 -3.10 -0.58
N ALA A 365 14.95 -2.06 -1.40
CA ALA A 365 14.24 -0.83 -1.11
C ALA A 365 12.72 -1.03 -1.22
N GLY A 366 11.93 -0.30 -0.45
CA GLY A 366 10.49 -0.16 -0.66
C GLY A 366 10.22 0.61 -1.96
N GLY A 367 9.10 0.30 -2.61
CA GLY A 367 8.64 1.00 -3.81
C GLY A 367 8.14 2.41 -3.50
N THR A 368 7.91 3.21 -4.54
CA THR A 368 7.27 4.54 -4.44
C THR A 368 5.76 4.39 -4.59
N GLY A 369 4.98 5.06 -3.76
CA GLY A 369 3.52 5.12 -3.84
C GLY A 369 3.06 5.79 -5.13
N GLY A 370 1.88 5.43 -5.60
CA GLY A 370 1.23 6.04 -6.76
C GLY A 370 0.69 7.44 -6.43
N ASN A 371 0.59 8.29 -7.42
CA ASN A 371 0.03 9.63 -7.28
C ASN A 371 -1.50 9.59 -7.24
N GLY A 372 -2.12 10.52 -6.50
CA GLY A 372 -3.55 10.78 -6.57
C GLY A 372 -3.93 11.48 -7.88
N GLY A 373 -5.12 11.17 -8.42
CA GLY A 373 -5.65 11.79 -9.62
C GLY A 373 -6.24 13.18 -9.35
N THR A 374 -6.30 14.01 -10.39
CA THR A 374 -7.08 15.26 -10.39
C THR A 374 -8.56 14.94 -10.53
N TYR A 375 -9.43 15.95 -10.47
CA TYR A 375 -10.88 15.79 -10.68
C TYR A 375 -11.18 14.91 -11.89
N GLY A 376 -12.01 13.89 -11.72
CA GLY A 376 -12.44 12.97 -12.79
C GLY A 376 -11.33 12.08 -13.39
N VAL A 377 -10.16 12.04 -12.77
CA VAL A 377 -9.02 11.21 -13.21
C VAL A 377 -8.69 10.17 -12.15
N ALA A 378 -8.43 8.92 -12.58
CA ALA A 378 -7.97 7.87 -11.68
C ALA A 378 -6.59 8.22 -11.08
N GLY A 379 -6.29 7.69 -9.90
CA GLY A 379 -4.93 7.71 -9.37
C GLY A 379 -3.97 6.85 -10.19
N SER A 380 -2.73 6.73 -9.75
CA SER A 380 -1.78 5.75 -10.30
C SER A 380 -1.50 4.63 -9.30
N ALA A 381 -1.12 3.45 -9.80
CA ALA A 381 -0.71 2.32 -8.95
C ALA A 381 0.60 2.63 -8.22
N GLY A 382 0.79 2.02 -7.07
CA GLY A 382 2.07 2.00 -6.37
C GLY A 382 3.07 1.08 -7.06
N ASN A 383 4.36 1.32 -6.86
CA ASN A 383 5.43 0.48 -7.37
C ASN A 383 5.67 -0.73 -6.47
N ASN A 384 6.19 -1.80 -7.05
CA ASN A 384 6.65 -2.96 -6.29
C ASN A 384 7.88 -2.58 -5.43
N GLY A 385 8.05 -3.27 -4.32
CA GLY A 385 9.29 -3.24 -3.55
C GLY A 385 10.42 -3.97 -4.29
N GLY A 386 11.66 -3.59 -3.99
CA GLY A 386 12.86 -4.24 -4.53
C GLY A 386 13.11 -5.60 -3.87
N THR A 387 13.75 -6.51 -4.61
CA THR A 387 14.23 -7.79 -4.08
C THR A 387 15.46 -7.58 -3.21
N GLY A 388 15.59 -8.33 -2.11
CA GLY A 388 16.82 -8.40 -1.32
C GLY A 388 17.95 -9.05 -2.11
N ILE A 389 19.19 -8.61 -1.88
CA ILE A 389 20.40 -9.13 -2.55
C ILE A 389 20.84 -10.41 -1.81
N ASN A 390 21.31 -11.42 -2.54
CA ASN A 390 21.89 -12.63 -1.93
C ASN A 390 23.20 -12.31 -1.21
N GLY A 391 23.51 -13.06 -0.16
CA GLY A 391 24.82 -13.00 0.50
C GLY A 391 25.95 -13.50 -0.42
N SER A 392 27.20 -13.17 -0.10
CA SER A 392 28.37 -13.62 -0.86
C SER A 392 29.53 -14.02 0.08
N PRO A 393 29.85 -15.33 0.19
CA PRO A 393 29.14 -16.47 -0.41
C PRO A 393 27.73 -16.61 0.16
N ALA A 394 26.80 -17.01 -0.70
CA ALA A 394 25.41 -17.16 -0.33
C ALA A 394 25.21 -18.31 0.66
N LEU A 395 24.42 -18.07 1.68
CA LEU A 395 23.87 -19.05 2.59
C LEU A 395 22.33 -19.01 2.44
N ALA A 396 21.68 -20.15 2.57
CA ALA A 396 20.21 -20.15 2.60
C ALA A 396 19.69 -19.59 3.95
N PRO A 397 18.61 -18.78 3.92
CA PRO A 397 17.80 -18.39 2.77
C PRO A 397 18.45 -17.30 1.89
N ASN A 398 18.15 -17.35 0.60
CA ASN A 398 18.49 -16.27 -0.33
C ASN A 398 17.71 -14.99 -0.04
N GLY A 399 18.09 -13.90 -0.68
CA GLY A 399 17.31 -12.67 -0.63
C GLY A 399 15.86 -12.89 -1.08
N SER A 400 14.89 -12.36 -0.32
CA SER A 400 13.46 -12.51 -0.60
C SER A 400 12.97 -11.47 -1.58
N SER A 401 11.82 -11.71 -2.22
CA SER A 401 11.16 -10.78 -3.12
C SER A 401 10.57 -9.58 -2.39
N GLY A 402 10.46 -8.45 -3.06
CA GLY A 402 9.65 -7.33 -2.59
C GLY A 402 8.16 -7.60 -2.77
N GLY A 403 7.33 -6.90 -2.03
CA GLY A 403 5.88 -6.91 -2.14
C GLY A 403 5.38 -6.18 -3.38
N SER A 404 4.17 -6.49 -3.82
CA SER A 404 3.52 -5.81 -4.94
C SER A 404 3.02 -4.42 -4.54
N GLY A 405 3.01 -3.48 -5.48
CA GLY A 405 2.31 -2.21 -5.31
C GLY A 405 0.79 -2.40 -5.31
N GLY A 406 0.08 -1.55 -4.59
CA GLY A 406 -1.37 -1.48 -4.57
C GLY A 406 -1.94 -0.85 -5.84
N SER A 407 -3.17 -1.20 -6.19
CA SER A 407 -3.87 -0.65 -7.33
C SER A 407 -4.24 0.82 -7.12
N ALA A 408 -4.38 1.56 -8.21
CA ALA A 408 -4.95 2.90 -8.19
C ALA A 408 -6.45 2.87 -7.84
N GLY A 409 -6.92 3.92 -7.20
CA GLY A 409 -8.35 4.20 -7.08
C GLY A 409 -8.92 4.73 -8.40
N SER A 410 -10.16 4.35 -8.71
CA SER A 410 -10.87 4.85 -9.90
C SER A 410 -11.27 6.33 -9.74
N ALA A 411 -11.44 7.02 -10.86
CA ALA A 411 -12.06 8.34 -10.87
C ALA A 411 -13.52 8.29 -10.45
N GLY A 412 -14.00 9.31 -9.76
CA GLY A 412 -15.41 9.59 -9.58
C GLY A 412 -16.05 10.16 -10.85
N ARG A 413 -17.37 10.10 -10.93
CA ARG A 413 -18.16 10.56 -12.07
C ARG A 413 -18.75 11.93 -11.80
N TYR A 414 -18.93 12.72 -12.85
CA TYR A 414 -19.68 13.96 -12.67
C TYR A 414 -21.18 13.70 -12.55
N LEU A 415 -21.69 12.58 -13.13
CA LEU A 415 -23.11 12.23 -13.12
C LEU A 415 -23.31 10.72 -13.05
N VAL A 416 -24.10 10.26 -12.09
CA VAL A 416 -24.64 8.89 -12.02
C VAL A 416 -26.14 8.98 -12.27
N LYS A 417 -26.61 8.44 -13.40
CA LYS A 417 -27.99 8.48 -13.82
C LYS A 417 -28.64 7.10 -14.01
N GLY A 418 -27.85 6.02 -13.94
CA GLY A 418 -28.34 4.68 -14.25
C GLY A 418 -28.91 4.61 -15.68
N SER A 419 -30.11 4.06 -15.80
CA SER A 419 -30.84 3.96 -17.09
C SER A 419 -31.64 5.23 -17.44
N ASN A 420 -31.64 6.26 -16.58
CA ASN A 420 -32.46 7.46 -16.80
C ASN A 420 -31.86 8.38 -17.88
N THR A 421 -32.76 9.11 -18.54
CA THR A 421 -32.36 10.16 -19.46
C THR A 421 -32.20 11.46 -18.67
N VAL A 422 -30.96 11.95 -18.61
CA VAL A 422 -30.63 13.26 -18.05
C VAL A 422 -30.08 14.12 -19.19
N THR A 423 -30.72 15.23 -19.47
CA THR A 423 -30.24 16.19 -20.47
C THR A 423 -29.28 17.17 -19.79
N VAL A 424 -28.04 17.26 -20.29
CA VAL A 424 -27.02 18.19 -19.78
C VAL A 424 -26.71 19.21 -20.86
N THR A 425 -26.91 20.51 -20.56
CA THR A 425 -26.67 21.67 -21.45
C THR A 425 -25.80 22.68 -20.72
N GLY A 426 -25.43 23.78 -21.42
CA GLY A 426 -24.64 24.88 -20.87
C GLY A 426 -23.18 24.84 -21.31
N SER A 427 -22.40 25.87 -20.91
CA SER A 427 -21.00 26.05 -21.31
C SER A 427 -20.00 25.77 -20.21
N GLY A 428 -20.47 25.26 -19.05
CA GLY A 428 -19.63 24.94 -17.89
C GLY A 428 -18.75 23.72 -18.11
N THR A 429 -17.83 23.48 -17.19
CA THR A 429 -16.92 22.35 -17.27
C THR A 429 -17.47 21.12 -16.54
N THR A 430 -17.17 19.94 -17.08
CA THR A 430 -17.42 18.65 -16.40
C THR A 430 -16.12 17.86 -16.32
N ALA A 431 -15.90 17.17 -15.21
CA ALA A 431 -14.75 16.27 -15.04
C ALA A 431 -15.21 14.90 -14.48
N GLY A 432 -14.80 13.83 -15.12
CA GLY A 432 -15.25 12.46 -14.87
C GLY A 432 -16.23 11.98 -15.93
N GLY A 433 -16.60 10.70 -15.86
CA GLY A 433 -17.57 10.08 -16.77
C GLY A 433 -19.00 10.19 -16.28
N THR A 434 -19.91 9.53 -17.02
CA THR A 434 -21.31 9.25 -16.63
C THR A 434 -21.48 7.76 -16.38
N ALA A 435 -22.49 7.37 -15.58
CA ALA A 435 -22.91 5.98 -15.40
C ALA A 435 -24.43 5.88 -15.27
#